data_19c9989de8b1957b1d0d97c619e85d34
#
_entry.id   19c9989de8b1957b1d0d97c619e85d34
#
_cell.length_a   1.000
_cell.length_b   1.000
_cell.length_c   1.000
_cell.angle_alpha   90.00
_cell.angle_beta   90.00
_cell.angle_gamma   90.00
#
_symmetry.space_group_name_H-M   'P 1'
#
loop_
_entity.id
_entity.type
_entity.pdbx_description
1 polymer ?
#
loop_
_entity_poly.entity_id
_entity_poly.type
_entity_poly.pdbx_seq_one_letter_code
_entity_poly.pdbx_strand_id
1 'polypeptide(L)'
;MKPPKLQISKISKSPNLQIRRCIVNASRCCLVLLLAWLCAPTQSSAQSRYAPDSIAFTNAMWVCDTLDGFYYRSCHFTSKQIFNSNQYFCIIEIPRTSKAHLLFAADTLLTRVSDFAIQHKALAGINGSYFDMRTGVPVCYLRIAGRQLGENTPQAHDSVNRKYYQNGTLRLTRTGRPRFLIPDTNRLAETKLPDSNIMTAGPMLIHCGEVVPQRLDRRFVYQRHNRTALGLKRDGTIILLVADGRAKDQCSGLSIPELTRIMRWLGCAEAVNLDGGGSTTMYIKGRGEEGIVNHPSDNGRFDAKGQRRVANAILVVKD
;
A
#
# COMPACT_ATOMS: atom_id res chain seq x y z
N MET A 1 59.62 16.51 -47.64
CA MET A 1 58.61 17.41 -48.25
C MET A 1 57.75 17.96 -47.15
N LYS A 2 57.85 19.25 -46.81
CA LYS A 2 57.01 19.94 -45.82
C LYS A 2 55.77 20.55 -46.50
N PRO A 3 54.57 20.54 -45.90
CA PRO A 3 53.42 21.23 -46.47
C PRO A 3 53.48 22.76 -46.17
N PRO A 4 52.80 23.58 -46.99
CA PRO A 4 52.90 25.05 -46.90
C PRO A 4 52.03 25.64 -45.78
N LYS A 5 52.51 26.74 -45.23
CA LYS A 5 51.85 27.59 -44.21
C LYS A 5 50.73 28.43 -44.83
N LEU A 6 49.53 28.36 -44.31
CA LEU A 6 48.42 29.26 -44.63
C LEU A 6 48.52 30.55 -43.80
N GLN A 7 48.53 31.69 -44.47
CA GLN A 7 48.45 33.03 -43.86
C GLN A 7 47.01 33.32 -43.46
N ILE A 8 46.80 33.75 -42.18
CA ILE A 8 45.50 34.21 -41.68
C ILE A 8 45.46 35.74 -41.86
N SER A 9 44.56 36.20 -42.74
CA SER A 9 44.23 37.63 -42.86
C SER A 9 43.35 38.11 -41.70
N LYS A 10 43.72 39.23 -41.10
CA LYS A 10 42.95 39.90 -40.00
C LYS A 10 41.63 40.43 -40.54
N ILE A 11 40.51 39.93 -39.99
CA ILE A 11 39.17 40.52 -40.20
C ILE A 11 38.86 41.47 -39.07
N SER A 12 38.65 42.78 -39.42
CA SER A 12 38.29 43.84 -38.49
C SER A 12 36.91 43.59 -37.87
N LYS A 13 36.81 43.62 -36.56
CA LYS A 13 35.55 43.48 -35.82
C LYS A 13 34.82 44.85 -35.81
N SER A 14 33.64 44.92 -36.44
CA SER A 14 32.78 46.11 -36.34
C SER A 14 31.99 46.10 -35.03
N PRO A 15 31.81 47.24 -34.35
CA PRO A 15 31.13 47.34 -33.05
C PRO A 15 29.64 46.95 -33.06
N ASN A 16 28.98 47.00 -34.22
CA ASN A 16 27.56 46.75 -34.35
C ASN A 16 27.16 45.24 -34.26
N LEU A 17 28.12 44.32 -34.32
CA LEU A 17 27.83 42.89 -34.25
C LEU A 17 27.69 42.41 -32.78
N GLN A 18 28.33 43.11 -31.82
CA GLN A 18 28.23 42.76 -30.40
C GLN A 18 26.89 43.17 -29.78
N ILE A 19 26.34 44.34 -30.18
CA ILE A 19 25.03 44.79 -29.66
C ILE A 19 23.89 43.86 -30.11
N ARG A 20 23.91 43.37 -31.35
CA ARG A 20 22.90 42.43 -31.83
C ARG A 20 22.96 41.07 -31.12
N ARG A 21 24.13 40.57 -30.71
CA ARG A 21 24.25 39.30 -29.95
C ARG A 21 23.73 39.42 -28.54
N CYS A 22 23.89 40.55 -27.87
CA CYS A 22 23.36 40.78 -26.52
C CYS A 22 21.81 40.86 -26.51
N ILE A 23 21.21 41.51 -27.51
CA ILE A 23 19.73 41.64 -27.59
C ILE A 23 19.06 40.28 -27.89
N VAL A 24 19.64 39.46 -28.77
CA VAL A 24 19.11 38.14 -29.10
C VAL A 24 19.20 37.16 -27.90
N ASN A 25 20.26 37.26 -27.09
CA ASN A 25 20.39 36.44 -25.90
C ASN A 25 19.45 36.88 -24.76
N ALA A 26 19.20 38.18 -24.59
CA ALA A 26 18.22 38.66 -23.62
C ALA A 26 16.79 38.23 -23.95
N SER A 27 16.38 38.30 -25.23
CA SER A 27 15.07 37.82 -25.65
C SER A 27 14.87 36.32 -25.50
N ARG A 28 15.92 35.50 -25.72
CA ARG A 28 15.86 34.04 -25.50
C ARG A 28 15.79 33.67 -24.02
N CYS A 29 16.52 34.36 -23.15
CA CYS A 29 16.42 34.16 -21.71
C CYS A 29 15.05 34.52 -21.15
N CYS A 30 14.45 35.63 -21.59
CA CYS A 30 13.09 36.01 -21.17
C CYS A 30 12.03 35.02 -21.65
N LEU A 31 12.16 34.46 -22.87
CA LEU A 31 11.21 33.48 -23.41
C LEU A 31 11.30 32.14 -22.69
N VAL A 32 12.51 31.69 -22.30
CA VAL A 32 12.71 30.46 -21.53
C VAL A 32 12.19 30.62 -20.10
N LEU A 33 12.33 31.77 -19.47
CA LEU A 33 11.77 32.05 -18.14
C LEU A 33 10.23 32.16 -18.16
N LEU A 34 9.63 32.70 -19.22
CA LEU A 34 8.17 32.72 -19.39
C LEU A 34 7.58 31.32 -19.65
N LEU A 35 8.27 30.47 -20.42
CA LEU A 35 7.85 29.07 -20.64
C LEU A 35 8.05 28.20 -19.40
N ALA A 36 9.05 28.46 -18.56
CA ALA A 36 9.23 27.76 -17.29
C ALA A 36 8.11 28.10 -16.28
N TRP A 37 7.51 29.29 -16.35
CA TRP A 37 6.37 29.67 -15.50
C TRP A 37 5.04 29.03 -15.95
N LEU A 38 4.91 28.71 -17.24
CA LEU A 38 3.72 28.02 -17.78
C LEU A 38 3.77 26.49 -17.55
N CYS A 39 4.95 25.93 -17.22
CA CYS A 39 5.13 24.51 -16.87
C CYS A 39 5.24 24.25 -15.37
N ALA A 40 4.94 25.23 -14.50
CA ALA A 40 4.77 24.95 -13.08
C ALA A 40 3.64 23.91 -12.95
N PRO A 41 3.90 22.73 -12.34
CA PRO A 41 2.84 21.75 -12.16
C PRO A 41 1.74 22.43 -11.35
N THR A 42 0.57 22.59 -11.95
CA THR A 42 -0.63 23.00 -11.23
C THR A 42 -0.84 21.94 -10.16
N GLN A 43 -0.47 22.25 -8.92
CA GLN A 43 -0.83 21.41 -7.78
C GLN A 43 -2.33 21.25 -7.83
N SER A 44 -2.78 20.05 -8.13
CA SER A 44 -4.20 19.75 -8.29
C SER A 44 -4.90 20.22 -7.02
N SER A 45 -5.99 20.96 -7.17
CA SER A 45 -6.84 21.47 -6.08
C SER A 45 -7.29 20.35 -5.10
N ALA A 46 -7.25 19.11 -5.53
CA ALA A 46 -7.47 17.91 -4.72
C ALA A 46 -6.38 17.73 -3.63
N GLN A 47 -5.15 18.10 -3.89
CA GLN A 47 -4.03 17.93 -2.95
C GLN A 47 -4.11 18.95 -1.80
N SER A 48 -4.61 20.17 -2.08
CA SER A 48 -4.83 21.24 -1.09
C SER A 48 -5.97 20.92 -0.10
N ARG A 49 -6.99 20.17 -0.53
CA ARG A 49 -8.20 19.90 0.28
C ARG A 49 -7.93 18.96 1.47
N TYR A 50 -6.86 18.16 1.44
CA TYR A 50 -6.53 17.16 2.45
C TYR A 50 -5.25 17.49 3.25
N ALA A 51 -4.69 18.68 3.06
CA ALA A 51 -3.55 19.13 3.86
C ALA A 51 -3.84 19.09 5.37
N PRO A 52 -5.05 19.49 5.86
CA PRO A 52 -5.40 19.39 7.28
C PRO A 52 -5.39 17.94 7.80
N ASP A 53 -5.93 16.98 7.03
CA ASP A 53 -6.00 15.58 7.43
C ASP A 53 -4.59 14.95 7.54
N SER A 54 -3.69 15.26 6.60
CA SER A 54 -2.31 14.74 6.65
C SER A 54 -1.52 15.31 7.83
N ILE A 55 -1.74 16.58 8.17
CA ILE A 55 -1.13 17.22 9.32
C ILE A 55 -1.65 16.58 10.62
N ALA A 56 -2.97 16.38 10.72
CA ALA A 56 -3.59 15.71 11.86
C ALA A 56 -3.06 14.28 12.04
N PHE A 57 -2.91 13.53 10.95
CA PHE A 57 -2.36 12.18 10.97
C PHE A 57 -0.89 12.14 11.42
N THR A 58 -0.07 13.05 10.89
CA THR A 58 1.38 13.08 11.17
C THR A 58 1.66 13.54 12.60
N ASN A 59 0.91 14.53 13.10
CA ASN A 59 1.12 15.13 14.41
C ASN A 59 0.28 14.46 15.52
N ALA A 60 -0.42 13.36 15.21
CA ALA A 60 -1.20 12.65 16.22
C ALA A 60 -0.32 12.08 17.34
N MET A 61 -0.89 12.00 18.53
CA MET A 61 -0.26 11.31 19.67
C MET A 61 -0.46 9.79 19.51
N TRP A 62 0.47 9.17 18.83
CA TRP A 62 0.46 7.72 18.67
C TRP A 62 0.90 7.02 19.94
N VAL A 63 0.17 6.01 20.36
CA VAL A 63 0.67 5.03 21.34
C VAL A 63 1.66 4.13 20.60
N CYS A 64 2.93 4.21 20.98
CA CYS A 64 4.02 3.52 20.29
C CYS A 64 4.65 2.45 21.18
N ASP A 65 5.05 1.34 20.57
CA ASP A 65 5.79 0.26 21.23
C ASP A 65 6.88 -0.27 20.30
N THR A 66 8.05 -0.56 20.86
CA THR A 66 9.15 -1.20 20.13
C THR A 66 9.18 -2.66 20.53
N LEU A 67 8.97 -3.51 19.55
CA LEU A 67 8.88 -4.96 19.72
C LEU A 67 10.09 -5.64 19.08
N ASP A 68 10.20 -6.95 19.26
CA ASP A 68 11.34 -7.73 18.77
C ASP A 68 11.39 -7.72 17.22
N GLY A 69 12.07 -6.75 16.68
CA GLY A 69 12.31 -6.59 15.24
C GLY A 69 11.32 -5.72 14.48
N PHE A 70 10.33 -5.09 15.13
CA PHE A 70 9.41 -4.16 14.49
C PHE A 70 8.87 -3.11 15.47
N TYR A 71 8.27 -2.06 14.93
CA TYR A 71 7.58 -1.02 15.69
C TYR A 71 6.08 -1.19 15.52
N TYR A 72 5.34 -1.02 16.62
CA TYR A 72 3.90 -0.95 16.62
C TYR A 72 3.45 0.44 17.04
N ARG A 73 2.40 0.95 16.42
CA ARG A 73 1.72 2.15 16.88
C ARG A 73 0.22 2.09 16.61
N SER A 74 -0.56 2.69 17.53
CA SER A 74 -1.99 2.85 17.36
C SER A 74 -2.43 4.26 17.72
N CYS A 75 -3.54 4.71 17.14
CA CYS A 75 -4.15 5.99 17.46
C CYS A 75 -5.66 5.95 17.25
N HIS A 76 -6.41 6.49 18.22
CA HIS A 76 -7.83 6.74 18.10
C HIS A 76 -8.07 8.22 17.79
N PHE A 77 -8.43 8.52 16.55
CA PHE A 77 -8.81 9.86 16.12
C PHE A 77 -10.27 10.08 16.45
N THR A 78 -10.53 10.83 17.50
CA THR A 78 -11.87 11.25 17.93
C THR A 78 -12.19 12.65 17.39
N SER A 79 -13.41 13.13 17.61
CA SER A 79 -13.81 14.49 17.18
C SER A 79 -13.66 14.78 15.68
N LYS A 80 -13.76 13.74 14.86
CA LYS A 80 -13.74 13.81 13.39
C LYS A 80 -12.48 14.47 12.79
N GLN A 81 -11.34 14.26 13.42
CA GLN A 81 -10.06 14.89 13.09
C GLN A 81 -9.52 14.52 11.70
N ILE A 82 -9.88 13.33 11.19
CA ILE A 82 -9.42 12.83 9.88
C ILE A 82 -10.63 12.44 9.03
N PHE A 83 -10.64 12.89 7.78
CA PHE A 83 -11.71 12.60 6.80
C PHE A 83 -13.12 12.97 7.33
N ASN A 84 -13.20 13.99 8.20
CA ASN A 84 -14.43 14.38 8.89
C ASN A 84 -15.13 13.19 9.56
N SER A 85 -14.37 12.32 10.20
CA SER A 85 -14.86 11.10 10.86
C SER A 85 -13.92 10.62 11.96
N ASN A 86 -14.44 9.81 12.90
CA ASN A 86 -13.63 9.13 13.87
C ASN A 86 -12.98 7.91 13.23
N GLN A 87 -11.71 7.66 13.59
CA GLN A 87 -10.90 6.60 13.01
C GLN A 87 -10.04 5.93 14.07
N TYR A 88 -9.83 4.62 13.93
CA TYR A 88 -8.87 3.88 14.76
C TYR A 88 -7.89 3.12 13.87
N PHE A 89 -6.60 3.33 14.09
CA PHE A 89 -5.54 2.70 13.32
C PHE A 89 -4.61 1.90 14.19
N CYS A 90 -4.20 0.73 13.69
CA CYS A 90 -3.08 -0.06 14.17
C CYS A 90 -2.08 -0.25 13.04
N ILE A 91 -0.81 0.04 13.31
CA ILE A 91 0.25 0.02 12.29
C ILE A 91 1.45 -0.76 12.84
N ILE A 92 1.97 -1.68 12.04
CA ILE A 92 3.26 -2.34 12.24
C ILE A 92 4.23 -1.85 11.18
N GLU A 93 5.42 -1.45 11.59
CA GLU A 93 6.54 -1.05 10.72
C GLU A 93 7.70 -2.01 10.94
N ILE A 94 8.09 -2.75 9.89
CA ILE A 94 9.21 -3.71 9.94
C ILE A 94 10.37 -3.12 9.13
N PRO A 95 11.43 -2.60 9.77
CA PRO A 95 12.58 -2.04 9.07
C PRO A 95 13.24 -3.05 8.12
N ARG A 96 13.88 -2.57 7.06
CA ARG A 96 14.63 -3.44 6.14
C ARG A 96 15.74 -4.23 6.85
N THR A 97 16.36 -3.64 7.85
CA THR A 97 17.45 -4.25 8.64
C THR A 97 16.99 -5.26 9.67
N SER A 98 15.67 -5.37 9.88
CA SER A 98 15.11 -6.31 10.83
C SER A 98 15.29 -7.76 10.36
N LYS A 99 15.49 -8.68 11.36
CA LYS A 99 15.38 -10.13 11.15
C LYS A 99 13.92 -10.59 11.07
N ALA A 100 12.97 -9.77 11.51
CA ALA A 100 11.55 -10.05 11.33
C ALA A 100 11.17 -9.97 9.85
N HIS A 101 10.37 -10.91 9.39
CA HIS A 101 9.98 -11.05 7.99
C HIS A 101 8.55 -11.59 7.86
N LEU A 102 7.99 -11.61 6.65
CA LEU A 102 6.63 -12.08 6.42
C LEU A 102 6.58 -13.56 6.07
N LEU A 103 5.52 -14.21 6.55
CA LEU A 103 5.12 -15.55 6.19
C LEU A 103 3.63 -15.55 5.81
N PHE A 104 3.25 -16.21 4.71
CA PHE A 104 1.86 -16.50 4.40
C PHE A 104 1.44 -17.79 5.11
N ALA A 105 0.28 -17.75 5.76
CA ALA A 105 -0.33 -18.91 6.42
C ALA A 105 -1.72 -19.15 5.85
N ALA A 106 -2.10 -20.41 5.68
CA ALA A 106 -3.44 -20.84 5.31
C ALA A 106 -3.71 -22.24 5.89
N ASP A 107 -4.98 -22.53 6.11
CA ASP A 107 -5.42 -23.86 6.56
C ASP A 107 -6.59 -24.35 5.68
N THR A 108 -6.91 -25.61 5.77
CA THR A 108 -8.08 -26.24 5.15
C THR A 108 -9.39 -25.78 5.79
N LEU A 109 -9.33 -25.37 7.04
CA LEU A 109 -10.44 -24.80 7.80
C LEU A 109 -10.21 -23.31 8.04
N LEU A 110 -11.30 -22.53 8.06
CA LEU A 110 -11.22 -21.13 8.47
C LEU A 110 -10.67 -21.02 9.89
N THR A 111 -9.62 -20.22 10.07
CA THR A 111 -8.83 -20.13 11.29
C THR A 111 -8.68 -18.65 11.70
N ARG A 112 -8.68 -18.34 13.00
CA ARG A 112 -8.48 -16.98 13.48
C ARG A 112 -7.05 -16.53 13.21
N VAL A 113 -6.82 -15.23 13.02
CA VAL A 113 -5.47 -14.68 12.84
C VAL A 113 -4.60 -14.98 14.06
N SER A 114 -5.15 -14.90 15.28
CA SER A 114 -4.45 -15.28 16.51
C SER A 114 -4.02 -16.74 16.52
N ASP A 115 -4.90 -17.64 16.05
CA ASP A 115 -4.61 -19.08 16.03
C ASP A 115 -3.51 -19.39 15.00
N PHE A 116 -3.55 -18.78 13.79
CA PHE A 116 -2.45 -18.84 12.83
C PHE A 116 -1.13 -18.36 13.45
N ALA A 117 -1.17 -17.22 14.15
CA ALA A 117 0.03 -16.65 14.77
C ALA A 117 0.60 -17.58 15.86
N ILE A 118 -0.24 -18.19 16.68
CA ILE A 118 0.19 -19.15 17.71
C ILE A 118 0.78 -20.42 17.08
N GLN A 119 0.12 -21.00 16.07
CA GLN A 119 0.58 -22.21 15.37
C GLN A 119 1.96 -22.01 14.73
N HIS A 120 2.20 -20.84 14.15
CA HIS A 120 3.47 -20.50 13.50
C HIS A 120 4.47 -19.80 14.42
N LYS A 121 4.20 -19.68 15.73
CA LYS A 121 5.04 -18.95 16.72
C LYS A 121 5.34 -17.52 16.28
N ALA A 122 4.41 -16.89 15.56
CA ALA A 122 4.59 -15.55 15.01
C ALA A 122 4.60 -14.48 16.11
N LEU A 123 5.34 -13.41 15.84
CA LEU A 123 5.40 -12.22 16.70
C LEU A 123 4.17 -11.32 16.49
N ALA A 124 3.66 -11.29 15.26
CA ALA A 124 2.46 -10.53 14.90
C ALA A 124 1.80 -11.14 13.65
N GLY A 125 0.60 -10.68 13.31
CA GLY A 125 -0.08 -11.10 12.10
C GLY A 125 -1.30 -10.24 11.78
N ILE A 126 -1.70 -10.26 10.51
CA ILE A 126 -2.94 -9.66 10.01
C ILE A 126 -3.68 -10.68 9.14
N ASN A 127 -4.98 -10.48 8.92
CA ASN A 127 -5.71 -11.25 7.91
C ASN A 127 -5.12 -11.03 6.50
N GLY A 128 -5.29 -12.02 5.64
CA GLY A 128 -4.75 -12.00 4.28
C GLY A 128 -5.77 -11.58 3.22
N SER A 129 -5.84 -12.36 2.14
CA SER A 129 -6.68 -12.06 0.97
C SER A 129 -8.09 -12.62 1.07
N TYR A 130 -8.91 -12.30 0.08
CA TYR A 130 -10.34 -12.64 0.02
C TYR A 130 -10.61 -14.15 -0.07
N PHE A 131 -11.72 -14.55 0.53
CA PHE A 131 -12.23 -15.91 0.49
C PHE A 131 -13.77 -15.92 0.39
N ASP A 132 -14.34 -17.03 -0.02
CA ASP A 132 -15.78 -17.27 0.01
C ASP A 132 -16.18 -17.67 1.44
N MET A 133 -17.00 -16.84 2.09
CA MET A 133 -17.40 -17.06 3.49
C MET A 133 -18.23 -18.34 3.69
N ARG A 134 -18.90 -18.83 2.64
CA ARG A 134 -19.74 -20.03 2.71
C ARG A 134 -18.92 -21.30 2.59
N THR A 135 -17.90 -21.31 1.74
CA THR A 135 -17.08 -22.50 1.46
C THR A 135 -15.74 -22.48 2.18
N GLY A 136 -15.28 -21.32 2.64
CA GLY A 136 -13.94 -21.13 3.21
C GLY A 136 -12.82 -21.10 2.18
N VAL A 137 -13.13 -21.27 0.90
CA VAL A 137 -12.11 -21.34 -0.16
C VAL A 137 -11.58 -19.95 -0.52
N PRO A 138 -10.24 -19.76 -0.63
CA PRO A 138 -9.68 -18.52 -1.15
C PRO A 138 -10.18 -18.24 -2.58
N VAL A 139 -10.72 -17.03 -2.80
CA VAL A 139 -11.19 -16.58 -4.13
C VAL A 139 -10.15 -15.73 -4.87
N CYS A 140 -8.96 -15.63 -4.31
CA CYS A 140 -7.77 -15.03 -4.89
C CYS A 140 -6.69 -16.09 -5.07
N TYR A 141 -5.79 -15.89 -6.04
CA TYR A 141 -4.66 -16.80 -6.20
C TYR A 141 -3.82 -16.82 -4.92
N LEU A 142 -3.62 -18.00 -4.40
CA LEU A 142 -2.79 -18.24 -3.22
C LEU A 142 -1.89 -19.44 -3.46
N ARG A 143 -0.58 -19.26 -3.32
CA ARG A 143 0.43 -20.30 -3.34
C ARG A 143 1.32 -20.15 -2.11
N ILE A 144 1.48 -21.23 -1.36
CA ILE A 144 2.35 -21.29 -0.17
C ILE A 144 3.25 -22.52 -0.31
N ALA A 145 4.56 -22.33 -0.11
CA ALA A 145 5.57 -23.36 -0.26
C ALA A 145 5.45 -24.15 -1.59
N GLY A 146 5.12 -23.46 -2.68
CA GLY A 146 4.94 -24.04 -4.01
C GLY A 146 3.57 -24.69 -4.26
N ARG A 147 2.76 -24.91 -3.23
CA ARG A 147 1.43 -25.51 -3.35
C ARG A 147 0.35 -24.45 -3.60
N GLN A 148 -0.41 -24.57 -4.67
CA GLN A 148 -1.55 -23.71 -4.96
C GLN A 148 -2.74 -24.09 -4.07
N LEU A 149 -3.31 -23.08 -3.38
CA LEU A 149 -4.41 -23.22 -2.42
C LEU A 149 -5.66 -22.43 -2.85
N GLY A 150 -5.55 -21.52 -3.81
CA GLY A 150 -6.65 -20.70 -4.30
C GLY A 150 -6.41 -20.22 -5.73
N GLU A 151 -7.48 -19.80 -6.38
CA GLU A 151 -7.46 -19.23 -7.73
C GLU A 151 -8.18 -17.88 -7.76
N ASN A 152 -7.77 -17.00 -8.69
CA ASN A 152 -8.48 -15.76 -8.92
C ASN A 152 -9.87 -16.05 -9.52
N THR A 153 -10.88 -15.44 -8.93
CA THR A 153 -12.25 -15.55 -9.44
C THR A 153 -12.37 -14.87 -10.81
N PRO A 154 -12.99 -15.51 -11.80
CA PRO A 154 -13.22 -14.90 -13.10
C PRO A 154 -14.17 -13.70 -12.98
N GLN A 155 -14.02 -12.75 -13.92
CA GLN A 155 -14.95 -11.62 -14.10
C GLN A 155 -16.31 -12.15 -14.56
N ALA A 156 -17.39 -11.46 -14.20
CA ALA A 156 -18.71 -11.82 -14.71
C ALA A 156 -18.73 -11.78 -16.25
N HIS A 157 -19.25 -12.84 -16.86
CA HIS A 157 -19.30 -13.01 -18.33
C HIS A 157 -17.94 -13.06 -19.06
N ASP A 158 -16.83 -13.24 -18.30
CA ASP A 158 -15.49 -13.35 -18.85
C ASP A 158 -14.68 -14.35 -18.01
N SER A 159 -14.63 -15.60 -18.47
CA SER A 159 -13.92 -16.68 -17.78
C SER A 159 -12.40 -16.57 -17.83
N VAL A 160 -11.84 -15.71 -18.69
CA VAL A 160 -10.40 -15.55 -18.88
C VAL A 160 -9.82 -14.53 -17.92
N ASN A 161 -10.52 -13.42 -17.73
CA ASN A 161 -10.02 -12.32 -16.90
C ASN A 161 -10.50 -12.43 -15.45
N ARG A 162 -9.64 -11.97 -14.52
CA ARG A 162 -9.93 -11.89 -13.08
C ARG A 162 -10.82 -10.70 -12.76
N LYS A 163 -11.46 -10.73 -11.59
CA LYS A 163 -12.17 -9.57 -11.06
C LYS A 163 -11.24 -8.39 -10.85
N TYR A 164 -11.68 -7.18 -11.13
CA TYR A 164 -10.88 -5.95 -11.07
C TYR A 164 -10.25 -5.68 -9.70
N TYR A 165 -10.87 -6.10 -8.60
CA TYR A 165 -10.29 -5.93 -7.27
C TYR A 165 -9.14 -6.91 -6.97
N GLN A 166 -8.91 -7.92 -7.82
CA GLN A 166 -7.81 -8.89 -7.69
C GLN A 166 -6.60 -8.47 -8.55
N ASN A 167 -6.22 -7.19 -8.50
CA ASN A 167 -5.22 -6.61 -9.38
C ASN A 167 -3.86 -6.35 -8.71
N GLY A 168 -3.66 -6.81 -7.48
CA GLY A 168 -2.39 -6.72 -6.77
C GLY A 168 -1.86 -8.10 -6.43
N THR A 169 -0.63 -8.41 -6.81
CA THR A 169 0.05 -9.67 -6.47
C THR A 169 1.22 -9.40 -5.55
N LEU A 170 1.19 -10.05 -4.39
CA LEU A 170 2.26 -10.12 -3.41
C LEU A 170 3.08 -11.38 -3.64
N ARG A 171 4.39 -11.26 -3.71
CA ARG A 171 5.34 -12.38 -3.78
C ARG A 171 6.32 -12.24 -2.64
N LEU A 172 6.59 -13.29 -1.89
CA LEU A 172 7.63 -13.26 -0.87
C LEU A 172 8.94 -13.82 -1.44
N THR A 173 10.02 -13.07 -1.20
CA THR A 173 11.38 -13.60 -1.43
C THR A 173 11.66 -14.76 -0.48
N ARG A 174 12.77 -15.47 -0.67
CA ARG A 174 13.22 -16.54 0.25
C ARG A 174 13.42 -16.04 1.69
N THR A 175 13.71 -14.74 1.86
CA THR A 175 13.87 -14.09 3.16
C THR A 175 12.57 -13.41 3.64
N GLY A 176 11.40 -13.79 3.12
CA GLY A 176 10.10 -13.26 3.54
C GLY A 176 9.87 -11.76 3.27
N ARG A 177 10.66 -11.14 2.36
CA ARG A 177 10.44 -9.73 1.97
C ARG A 177 9.44 -9.64 0.84
N PRO A 178 8.44 -8.72 0.90
CA PRO A 178 7.41 -8.62 -0.11
C PRO A 178 7.93 -7.93 -1.38
N ARG A 179 7.43 -8.41 -2.52
CA ARG A 179 7.52 -7.78 -3.83
C ARG A 179 6.12 -7.63 -4.38
N PHE A 180 5.85 -6.51 -5.02
CA PHE A 180 4.54 -6.16 -5.56
C PHE A 180 4.56 -6.23 -7.07
N LEU A 181 3.43 -6.64 -7.64
CA LEU A 181 3.22 -6.72 -9.08
C LEU A 181 1.76 -6.38 -9.37
N ILE A 182 1.50 -5.61 -10.43
CA ILE A 182 0.21 -5.56 -11.10
C ILE A 182 0.29 -6.57 -12.24
N PRO A 183 -0.35 -7.73 -12.10
CA PRO A 183 -0.28 -8.78 -13.11
C PRO A 183 -1.18 -8.46 -14.30
N ASP A 184 -1.02 -9.23 -15.37
CA ASP A 184 -1.99 -9.30 -16.46
C ASP A 184 -3.40 -9.57 -15.95
N THR A 185 -4.41 -9.11 -16.67
CA THR A 185 -5.83 -9.33 -16.33
C THR A 185 -6.23 -10.80 -16.36
N ASN A 186 -5.48 -11.65 -17.05
CA ASN A 186 -5.70 -13.09 -17.08
C ASN A 186 -5.65 -13.68 -15.66
N ARG A 187 -6.71 -14.39 -15.25
CA ARG A 187 -6.83 -14.96 -13.90
C ARG A 187 -5.76 -16.00 -13.56
N LEU A 188 -5.08 -16.56 -14.55
CA LEU A 188 -4.03 -17.55 -14.40
C LEU A 188 -2.61 -16.96 -14.51
N ALA A 189 -2.45 -15.63 -14.57
CA ALA A 189 -1.14 -15.01 -14.77
C ALA A 189 -0.12 -15.42 -13.68
N GLU A 190 -0.55 -15.58 -12.42
CA GLU A 190 0.31 -15.97 -11.31
C GLU A 190 0.81 -17.41 -11.39
N THR A 191 0.15 -18.29 -12.12
CA THR A 191 0.62 -19.68 -12.29
C THR A 191 1.98 -19.76 -12.97
N LYS A 192 2.31 -18.75 -13.78
CA LYS A 192 3.57 -18.63 -14.52
C LYS A 192 4.72 -18.04 -13.69
N LEU A 193 4.43 -17.52 -12.50
CA LEU A 193 5.47 -16.92 -11.65
C LEU A 193 6.26 -18.02 -10.93
N PRO A 194 7.59 -17.85 -10.79
CA PRO A 194 8.46 -18.89 -10.19
C PRO A 194 8.43 -18.90 -8.66
N ASP A 195 7.85 -17.87 -8.01
CA ASP A 195 7.92 -17.72 -6.57
C ASP A 195 7.09 -18.80 -5.85
N SER A 196 7.63 -19.35 -4.77
CA SER A 196 6.95 -20.39 -3.97
C SER A 196 5.84 -19.84 -3.09
N ASN A 197 5.85 -18.53 -2.80
CA ASN A 197 4.87 -17.87 -1.95
C ASN A 197 4.29 -16.65 -2.69
N ILE A 198 3.03 -16.77 -3.11
CA ILE A 198 2.30 -15.78 -3.88
C ILE A 198 0.90 -15.61 -3.29
N MET A 199 0.46 -14.37 -3.12
CA MET A 199 -0.90 -14.03 -2.70
C MET A 199 -1.43 -12.90 -3.59
N THR A 200 -2.53 -13.12 -4.30
CA THR A 200 -3.27 -12.05 -4.95
C THR A 200 -4.23 -11.40 -3.99
N ALA A 201 -4.32 -10.10 -4.04
CA ALA A 201 -5.24 -9.29 -3.26
C ALA A 201 -5.63 -8.02 -4.06
N GLY A 202 -6.18 -7.02 -3.40
CA GLY A 202 -6.44 -5.75 -4.07
C GLY A 202 -7.66 -5.01 -3.54
N PRO A 203 -7.90 -3.83 -4.10
CA PRO A 203 -7.16 -3.27 -5.22
C PRO A 203 -5.73 -2.88 -4.84
N MET A 204 -4.83 -2.88 -5.84
CA MET A 204 -3.55 -2.19 -5.71
C MET A 204 -3.83 -0.70 -5.52
N LEU A 205 -3.23 -0.11 -4.50
CA LEU A 205 -3.43 1.30 -4.10
C LEU A 205 -2.35 2.21 -4.65
N ILE A 206 -1.09 1.76 -4.50
CA ILE A 206 0.12 2.48 -4.92
C ILE A 206 1.05 1.46 -5.58
N HIS A 207 1.61 1.82 -6.73
CA HIS A 207 2.62 1.02 -7.42
C HIS A 207 3.72 1.93 -7.98
N CYS A 208 4.98 1.60 -7.73
CA CYS A 208 6.14 2.41 -8.09
C CYS A 208 6.05 3.88 -7.63
N GLY A 209 5.37 4.15 -6.51
CA GLY A 209 5.16 5.49 -5.95
C GLY A 209 3.95 6.24 -6.51
N GLU A 210 3.27 5.70 -7.52
CA GLU A 210 2.10 6.31 -8.15
C GLU A 210 0.79 5.67 -7.66
N VAL A 211 -0.25 6.49 -7.55
CA VAL A 211 -1.59 6.01 -7.19
C VAL A 211 -2.19 5.24 -8.35
N VAL A 212 -2.62 4.01 -8.09
CA VAL A 212 -3.26 3.17 -9.10
C VAL A 212 -4.73 3.59 -9.28
N PRO A 213 -5.17 3.98 -10.49
CA PRO A 213 -6.55 4.32 -10.76
C PRO A 213 -7.48 3.11 -10.52
N GLN A 214 -8.59 3.34 -9.81
CA GLN A 214 -9.53 2.29 -9.48
C GLN A 214 -10.62 2.14 -10.54
N ARG A 215 -10.76 0.93 -11.10
CA ARG A 215 -11.81 0.55 -12.06
C ARG A 215 -12.86 -0.35 -11.40
N LEU A 216 -13.32 0.03 -10.22
CA LEU A 216 -14.19 -0.77 -9.38
C LEU A 216 -15.57 -0.12 -9.26
N ASP A 217 -16.55 -0.91 -8.84
CA ASP A 217 -17.86 -0.41 -8.45
C ASP A 217 -17.74 0.73 -7.43
N ARG A 218 -18.51 1.81 -7.65
CA ARG A 218 -18.48 3.01 -6.80
C ARG A 218 -18.74 2.70 -5.34
N ARG A 219 -19.61 1.73 -5.04
CA ARG A 219 -19.92 1.31 -3.68
C ARG A 219 -18.68 0.71 -3.01
N PHE A 220 -17.99 -0.20 -3.69
CA PHE A 220 -16.76 -0.79 -3.16
C PHE A 220 -15.67 0.26 -2.90
N VAL A 221 -15.51 1.24 -3.82
CA VAL A 221 -14.47 2.26 -3.75
C VAL A 221 -14.75 3.29 -2.66
N TYR A 222 -15.98 3.82 -2.58
CA TYR A 222 -16.29 4.98 -1.75
C TYR A 222 -16.97 4.66 -0.44
N GLN A 223 -17.51 3.46 -0.25
CA GLN A 223 -18.08 3.06 1.04
C GLN A 223 -16.96 2.79 2.05
N ARG A 224 -17.11 3.37 3.25
CA ARG A 224 -16.19 3.15 4.36
C ARG A 224 -16.43 1.79 5.00
N HIS A 225 -15.33 1.06 5.23
CA HIS A 225 -15.28 -0.23 5.89
C HIS A 225 -14.04 -0.36 6.75
N ASN A 226 -13.99 -1.33 7.64
CA ASN A 226 -12.73 -1.82 8.18
C ASN A 226 -11.81 -2.20 7.01
N ARG A 227 -10.54 -1.83 7.09
CA ARG A 227 -9.56 -2.10 6.04
C ARG A 227 -8.29 -2.70 6.61
N THR A 228 -7.73 -3.60 5.84
CA THR A 228 -6.39 -4.15 6.06
C THR A 228 -5.55 -3.86 4.83
N ALA A 229 -4.32 -3.42 5.01
CA ALA A 229 -3.41 -3.13 3.90
C ALA A 229 -1.97 -3.53 4.23
N LEU A 230 -1.23 -3.87 3.18
CA LEU A 230 0.21 -4.11 3.22
C LEU A 230 0.90 -3.13 2.28
N GLY A 231 1.98 -2.49 2.76
CA GLY A 231 2.77 -1.55 1.98
C GLY A 231 4.26 -1.79 2.13
N LEU A 232 5.03 -1.15 1.25
CA LEU A 232 6.48 -1.13 1.26
C LEU A 232 6.96 0.28 0.98
N LYS A 233 7.80 0.83 1.88
CA LYS A 233 8.47 2.11 1.68
C LYS A 233 9.65 1.96 0.71
N ARG A 234 10.15 3.07 0.16
CA ARG A 234 11.34 3.06 -0.73
C ARG A 234 12.61 2.54 -0.05
N ASP A 235 12.74 2.75 1.26
CA ASP A 235 13.86 2.24 2.07
C ASP A 235 13.78 0.74 2.38
N GLY A 236 12.68 0.09 1.97
CA GLY A 236 12.41 -1.31 2.20
C GLY A 236 11.69 -1.61 3.52
N THR A 237 11.25 -0.62 4.29
CA THR A 237 10.40 -0.81 5.47
C THR A 237 9.03 -1.34 5.05
N ILE A 238 8.59 -2.44 5.66
CA ILE A 238 7.26 -3.04 5.43
C ILE A 238 6.26 -2.37 6.36
N ILE A 239 5.07 -2.05 5.85
CA ILE A 239 3.95 -1.50 6.60
C ILE A 239 2.79 -2.50 6.58
N LEU A 240 2.32 -2.88 7.77
CA LEU A 240 1.04 -3.55 7.94
C LEU A 240 0.08 -2.56 8.61
N LEU A 241 -1.04 -2.30 7.98
CA LEU A 241 -2.06 -1.37 8.48
C LEU A 241 -3.39 -2.08 8.67
N VAL A 242 -4.01 -1.83 9.81
CA VAL A 242 -5.41 -2.12 10.08
C VAL A 242 -6.11 -0.82 10.45
N ALA A 243 -7.24 -0.54 9.81
CA ALA A 243 -8.15 0.54 10.13
C ALA A 243 -9.49 -0.06 10.56
N ASP A 244 -9.90 0.16 11.79
CA ASP A 244 -11.20 -0.27 12.29
C ASP A 244 -12.34 0.54 11.66
N GLY A 245 -13.53 -0.01 11.68
CA GLY A 245 -14.71 0.62 11.13
C GLY A 245 -15.99 -0.07 11.60
N ARG A 246 -17.15 0.35 11.04
CA ARG A 246 -18.47 -0.20 11.37
C ARG A 246 -18.87 -0.08 12.86
N ALA A 247 -18.16 0.73 13.62
CA ALA A 247 -18.48 1.03 15.01
C ALA A 247 -19.01 2.46 15.08
N LYS A 248 -20.33 2.59 15.22
CA LYS A 248 -20.98 3.89 15.30
C LYS A 248 -20.33 4.75 16.40
N ASP A 249 -20.02 6.00 16.08
CA ASP A 249 -19.43 6.99 16.97
C ASP A 249 -18.00 6.69 17.46
N GLN A 250 -17.47 5.49 17.21
CA GLN A 250 -16.10 5.11 17.53
C GLN A 250 -15.15 5.20 16.33
N CYS A 251 -15.48 4.50 15.25
CA CYS A 251 -14.69 4.52 14.02
C CYS A 251 -15.54 4.21 12.80
N SER A 252 -15.39 5.01 11.75
CA SER A 252 -16.13 4.88 10.50
C SER A 252 -15.50 3.88 9.52
N GLY A 253 -14.21 3.63 9.66
CA GLY A 253 -13.41 2.93 8.66
C GLY A 253 -13.05 3.83 7.47
N LEU A 254 -12.48 3.24 6.43
CA LEU A 254 -11.93 3.95 5.28
C LEU A 254 -12.57 3.52 3.97
N SER A 255 -12.78 4.48 3.07
CA SER A 255 -12.91 4.24 1.64
C SER A 255 -11.57 3.87 1.01
N ILE A 256 -11.54 3.34 -0.21
CA ILE A 256 -10.28 3.03 -0.91
C ILE A 256 -9.42 4.28 -1.15
N PRO A 257 -9.97 5.45 -1.59
CA PRO A 257 -9.18 6.67 -1.70
C PRO A 257 -8.60 7.16 -0.36
N GLU A 258 -9.33 7.04 0.75
CA GLU A 258 -8.84 7.41 2.08
C GLU A 258 -7.72 6.47 2.52
N LEU A 259 -7.87 5.15 2.34
CA LEU A 259 -6.83 4.16 2.60
C LEU A 259 -5.56 4.45 1.78
N THR A 260 -5.72 4.79 0.49
CA THR A 260 -4.61 5.15 -0.39
C THR A 260 -3.85 6.38 0.15
N ARG A 261 -4.55 7.39 0.68
CA ARG A 261 -3.92 8.56 1.29
C ARG A 261 -3.14 8.19 2.55
N ILE A 262 -3.74 7.38 3.44
CA ILE A 262 -3.03 6.90 4.64
C ILE A 262 -1.73 6.18 4.24
N MET A 263 -1.76 5.27 3.27
CA MET A 263 -0.55 4.56 2.82
C MET A 263 0.49 5.51 2.21
N ARG A 264 0.06 6.57 1.51
CA ARG A 264 0.98 7.64 1.03
C ARG A 264 1.58 8.43 2.18
N TRP A 265 0.80 8.83 3.19
CA TRP A 265 1.30 9.55 4.37
C TRP A 265 2.28 8.71 5.20
N LEU A 266 2.13 7.39 5.16
CA LEU A 266 3.10 6.44 5.73
C LEU A 266 4.37 6.29 4.88
N GLY A 267 4.46 6.91 3.70
CA GLY A 267 5.62 6.88 2.81
C GLY A 267 5.73 5.63 1.94
N CYS A 268 4.64 4.89 1.75
CA CYS A 268 4.65 3.69 0.92
C CYS A 268 4.85 4.04 -0.56
N ALA A 269 5.78 3.34 -1.22
CA ALA A 269 5.95 3.32 -2.66
C ALA A 269 5.15 2.19 -3.32
N GLU A 270 4.85 1.15 -2.55
CA GLU A 270 3.96 0.04 -2.92
C GLU A 270 2.89 -0.10 -1.84
N ALA A 271 1.64 -0.31 -2.22
CA ALA A 271 0.57 -0.62 -1.27
C ALA A 271 -0.58 -1.38 -1.93
N VAL A 272 -1.10 -2.37 -1.24
CA VAL A 272 -2.24 -3.17 -1.65
C VAL A 272 -3.25 -3.28 -0.52
N ASN A 273 -4.54 -3.17 -0.85
CA ASN A 273 -5.63 -3.50 0.05
C ASN A 273 -5.78 -5.03 0.14
N LEU A 274 -6.01 -5.52 1.32
CA LEU A 274 -6.31 -6.93 1.62
C LEU A 274 -7.81 -7.11 1.90
N ASP A 275 -8.22 -8.28 2.38
CA ASP A 275 -9.59 -8.46 2.84
C ASP A 275 -9.88 -7.55 4.03
N GLY A 276 -11.10 -7.06 4.07
CA GLY A 276 -11.55 -6.06 5.02
C GLY A 276 -12.82 -6.47 5.78
N GLY A 277 -13.54 -5.47 6.27
CA GLY A 277 -14.79 -5.70 7.00
C GLY A 277 -14.58 -6.53 8.26
N GLY A 278 -15.37 -7.59 8.43
CA GLY A 278 -15.27 -8.47 9.60
C GLY A 278 -13.98 -9.29 9.69
N SER A 279 -13.23 -9.43 8.57
CA SER A 279 -11.95 -10.14 8.56
C SER A 279 -10.79 -9.31 9.14
N THR A 280 -10.96 -7.98 9.20
CA THR A 280 -9.92 -7.04 9.64
C THR A 280 -9.47 -7.32 11.07
N THR A 281 -8.28 -7.86 11.22
CA THR A 281 -7.70 -8.25 12.51
C THR A 281 -6.20 -8.05 12.50
N MET A 282 -5.66 -7.48 13.60
CA MET A 282 -4.22 -7.44 13.87
C MET A 282 -3.94 -8.12 15.21
N TYR A 283 -3.04 -9.10 15.16
CA TYR A 283 -2.51 -9.81 16.31
C TYR A 283 -1.08 -9.35 16.60
N ILE A 284 -0.76 -9.16 17.88
CA ILE A 284 0.61 -8.95 18.36
C ILE A 284 0.80 -9.78 19.63
N LYS A 285 1.81 -10.65 19.62
CA LYS A 285 2.13 -11.52 20.75
C LYS A 285 2.34 -10.73 22.04
N GLY A 286 1.59 -11.07 23.08
CA GLY A 286 1.70 -10.43 24.40
C GLY A 286 1.16 -9.00 24.48
N ARG A 287 0.34 -8.55 23.52
CA ARG A 287 -0.34 -7.25 23.54
C ARG A 287 -1.85 -7.41 23.40
N GLY A 288 -2.60 -6.40 23.85
CA GLY A 288 -4.06 -6.40 23.78
C GLY A 288 -4.71 -7.56 24.54
N GLU A 289 -5.97 -7.84 24.25
CA GLU A 289 -6.70 -8.99 24.78
C GLU A 289 -6.43 -10.20 23.87
N GLU A 290 -5.86 -11.26 24.39
CA GLU A 290 -5.47 -12.47 23.63
C GLU A 290 -4.57 -12.18 22.39
N GLY A 291 -3.79 -11.10 22.44
CA GLY A 291 -2.95 -10.67 21.32
C GLY A 291 -3.64 -9.75 20.30
N ILE A 292 -4.93 -9.48 20.43
CA ILE A 292 -5.67 -8.62 19.49
C ILE A 292 -5.55 -7.16 19.91
N VAL A 293 -5.07 -6.33 18.99
CA VAL A 293 -4.74 -4.92 19.25
C VAL A 293 -5.67 -3.94 18.55
N ASN A 294 -6.57 -4.43 17.71
CA ASN A 294 -7.64 -3.64 17.09
C ASN A 294 -9.02 -4.13 17.57
N HIS A 295 -10.11 -3.63 16.99
CA HIS A 295 -11.48 -3.97 17.33
C HIS A 295 -12.19 -4.65 16.14
N PRO A 296 -11.98 -5.97 15.93
CA PRO A 296 -12.61 -6.69 14.84
C PRO A 296 -14.14 -6.66 14.96
N SER A 297 -14.84 -6.39 13.87
CA SER A 297 -16.25 -6.01 13.91
C SER A 297 -17.26 -7.13 13.70
N ASP A 298 -16.84 -8.39 13.72
CA ASP A 298 -17.75 -9.50 13.36
C ASP A 298 -18.81 -9.80 14.46
N ASN A 299 -18.56 -9.40 15.70
CA ASN A 299 -19.52 -9.46 16.81
C ASN A 299 -20.39 -8.20 16.93
N GLY A 300 -20.21 -7.18 16.08
CA GLY A 300 -20.94 -5.92 16.11
C GLY A 300 -20.57 -5.00 17.29
N ARG A 301 -19.49 -5.27 18.03
CA ARG A 301 -19.03 -4.49 19.19
C ARG A 301 -17.68 -3.84 18.91
N PHE A 302 -17.36 -2.79 19.65
CA PHE A 302 -16.05 -2.15 19.61
C PHE A 302 -15.18 -2.74 20.73
N ASP A 303 -14.75 -3.98 20.55
CA ASP A 303 -13.90 -4.73 21.47
C ASP A 303 -12.94 -5.68 20.69
N ALA A 304 -12.04 -6.34 21.40
CA ALA A 304 -11.08 -7.26 20.80
C ALA A 304 -11.65 -8.65 20.46
N LYS A 305 -12.92 -8.94 20.80
CA LYS A 305 -13.51 -10.31 20.75
C LYS A 305 -14.19 -10.65 19.42
N GLY A 306 -14.36 -9.66 18.55
CA GLY A 306 -15.05 -9.82 17.26
C GLY A 306 -14.22 -10.45 16.14
N GLN A 307 -13.21 -11.24 16.45
CA GLN A 307 -12.30 -11.83 15.49
C GLN A 307 -12.99 -12.89 14.61
N ARG A 308 -13.02 -12.68 13.28
CA ARG A 308 -13.52 -13.66 12.30
C ARG A 308 -12.47 -14.74 12.03
N ARG A 309 -12.93 -15.97 11.79
CA ARG A 309 -12.11 -17.00 11.17
C ARG A 309 -11.95 -16.69 9.68
N VAL A 310 -10.71 -16.75 9.17
CA VAL A 310 -10.33 -16.40 7.79
C VAL A 310 -9.59 -17.54 7.12
N ALA A 311 -9.52 -17.54 5.79
CA ALA A 311 -8.88 -18.61 5.03
C ALA A 311 -7.36 -18.52 5.03
N ASN A 312 -6.81 -17.33 5.21
CA ASN A 312 -5.36 -17.09 5.18
C ASN A 312 -4.97 -15.82 5.96
N ALA A 313 -3.72 -15.77 6.35
CA ALA A 313 -3.14 -14.68 7.11
C ALA A 313 -1.74 -14.32 6.59
N ILE A 314 -1.29 -13.12 6.92
CA ILE A 314 0.08 -12.65 6.75
C ILE A 314 0.69 -12.49 8.15
N LEU A 315 1.69 -13.29 8.45
CA LEU A 315 2.33 -13.35 9.75
C LEU A 315 3.68 -12.66 9.73
N VAL A 316 4.09 -12.11 10.86
CA VAL A 316 5.43 -11.59 11.13
C VAL A 316 6.15 -12.61 11.99
N VAL A 317 7.20 -13.20 11.45
CA VAL A 317 8.01 -14.22 12.12
C VAL A 317 9.46 -13.76 12.20
N LYS A 318 10.25 -14.42 13.05
CA LYS A 318 11.67 -14.20 13.20
C LYS A 318 12.36 -15.57 13.37
N ASP A 319 13.43 -15.79 12.60
CA ASP A 319 14.30 -16.97 12.69
C ASP A 319 15.16 -16.94 13.96
#